data_9ca666ccfb8d3e4d62c50fc94f4b5667
#
_entry.id   9ca666ccfb8d3e4d62c50fc94f4b5667
#
_cell.length_a   1.000
_cell.length_b   1.000
_cell.length_c   1.000
_cell.angle_alpha   90.00
_cell.angle_beta   90.00
_cell.angle_gamma   90.00
#
_symmetry.space_group_name_H-M   'P 1'
#
loop_
_entity.id
_entity.type
_entity.pdbx_description
1 polymer ?
#
loop_
_entity_poly.entity_id
_entity_poly.type
_entity_poly.pdbx_seq_one_letter_code
_entity_poly.pdbx_strand_id
1 'polypeptide(L)'
;MEILRKYKNSIWRVPLISVIAGLFYTPIYVRIVIRFGVIKPGVIDSRVSLLTSAGILAAVLVLGGMLLLRKQSKKEIFISAAVVSAYGVILLLIQYLIGATTGPASVVFMYLARPLEWTGFLSELSLYLNERFEIFTSAIGWLRFFVPFAFVLFGCKTGK
;
A
#
# COMPACT_ATOMS: atom_id res chain seq x y z
N MET A 1 9.97 -21.72 -15.89
CA MET A 1 10.31 -22.21 -14.53
C MET A 1 11.70 -21.79 -14.05
N GLU A 2 12.71 -21.63 -14.89
CA GLU A 2 14.06 -21.18 -14.50
C GLU A 2 14.12 -19.79 -13.87
N ILE A 3 13.34 -18.84 -14.37
CA ILE A 3 13.29 -17.47 -13.85
C ILE A 3 12.85 -17.44 -12.38
N LEU A 4 11.83 -18.21 -12.02
CA LEU A 4 11.34 -18.30 -10.64
C LEU A 4 12.37 -18.93 -9.70
N ARG A 5 13.14 -19.90 -10.19
CA ARG A 5 14.20 -20.56 -9.40
C ARG A 5 15.35 -19.60 -9.10
N LYS A 6 15.72 -18.75 -10.05
CA LYS A 6 16.80 -17.75 -9.92
C LYS A 6 16.45 -16.66 -8.92
N TYR A 7 15.15 -16.26 -8.82
CA TYR A 7 14.70 -15.16 -7.96
C TYR A 7 13.99 -15.64 -6.69
N LYS A 8 13.99 -16.94 -6.39
CA LYS A 8 13.26 -17.55 -5.26
C LYS A 8 13.49 -16.84 -3.92
N ASN A 9 14.72 -16.41 -3.64
CA ASN A 9 15.08 -15.77 -2.37
C ASN A 9 14.80 -14.27 -2.32
N SER A 10 14.57 -13.62 -3.46
CA SER A 10 14.33 -12.18 -3.54
C SER A 10 12.87 -11.82 -3.73
N ILE A 11 12.07 -12.73 -4.31
CA ILE A 11 10.67 -12.48 -4.70
C ILE A 11 9.74 -12.17 -3.49
N TRP A 12 10.08 -12.66 -2.30
CA TRP A 12 9.29 -12.50 -1.08
C TRP A 12 9.58 -11.24 -0.28
N ARG A 13 10.60 -10.46 -0.63
CA ARG A 13 11.02 -9.32 0.20
C ARG A 13 10.02 -8.17 0.18
N VAL A 14 9.54 -7.74 -1.00
CA VAL A 14 8.50 -6.69 -1.06
C VAL A 14 7.18 -7.18 -0.48
N PRO A 15 6.68 -8.39 -0.77
CA PRO A 15 5.54 -8.97 -0.05
C PRO A 15 5.71 -8.97 1.47
N LEU A 16 6.87 -9.36 2.00
CA LEU A 16 7.14 -9.34 3.44
C LEU A 16 7.06 -7.92 4.02
N ILE A 17 7.69 -6.95 3.34
CA ILE A 17 7.59 -5.53 3.75
C ILE A 17 6.13 -5.09 3.75
N SER A 18 5.37 -5.44 2.72
CA SER A 18 3.96 -5.07 2.58
C SER A 18 3.09 -5.67 3.69
N VAL A 19 3.31 -6.93 4.05
CA VAL A 19 2.58 -7.57 5.16
C VAL A 19 2.91 -6.87 6.48
N ILE A 20 4.19 -6.67 6.78
CA ILE A 20 4.61 -5.99 8.01
C ILE A 20 4.06 -4.57 8.06
N ALA A 21 4.22 -3.81 6.97
CA ALA A 21 3.72 -2.44 6.89
C ALA A 21 2.20 -2.37 7.06
N GLY A 22 1.45 -3.27 6.44
CA GLY A 22 -0.01 -3.34 6.56
C GLY A 22 -0.48 -3.67 7.97
N LEU A 23 0.23 -4.56 8.69
CA LEU A 23 -0.09 -4.87 10.09
C LEU A 23 0.07 -3.66 11.01
N PHE A 24 1.07 -2.81 10.76
CA PHE A 24 1.33 -1.62 11.57
C PHE A 24 0.59 -0.36 11.09
N TYR A 25 0.16 -0.32 9.84
CA TYR A 25 -0.49 0.85 9.26
C TYR A 25 -1.73 1.26 10.05
N THR A 26 -2.72 0.40 10.16
CA THR A 26 -4.00 0.71 10.82
C THR A 26 -3.84 1.18 12.27
N PRO A 27 -3.11 0.47 13.16
CA PRO A 27 -2.97 0.93 14.54
C PRO A 27 -2.23 2.26 14.67
N ILE A 28 -1.23 2.53 13.83
CA ILE A 28 -0.50 3.79 13.83
C ILE A 28 -1.38 4.92 13.28
N TYR A 29 -2.00 4.69 12.12
CA TYR A 29 -2.88 5.65 11.46
C TYR A 29 -4.03 6.06 12.37
N VAL A 30 -4.78 5.09 12.89
CA VAL A 30 -5.94 5.37 13.76
C VAL A 30 -5.53 6.14 15.01
N ARG A 31 -4.41 5.75 15.65
CA ARG A 31 -3.94 6.44 16.87
C ARG A 31 -3.56 7.90 16.60
N ILE A 32 -2.91 8.20 15.48
CA ILE A 32 -2.53 9.57 15.11
C ILE A 32 -3.76 10.38 14.71
N VAL A 33 -4.63 9.82 13.86
CA VAL A 33 -5.81 10.52 13.36
C VAL A 33 -6.81 10.82 14.48
N ILE A 34 -7.03 9.87 15.41
CA ILE A 34 -7.90 10.13 16.58
C ILE A 34 -7.31 11.23 17.46
N ARG A 35 -5.98 11.24 17.65
CA ARG A 35 -5.34 12.22 18.57
C ARG A 35 -5.27 13.63 17.99
N PHE A 36 -5.05 13.76 16.69
CA PHE A 36 -4.74 15.06 16.06
C PHE A 36 -5.75 15.47 14.99
N GLY A 37 -6.56 14.55 14.48
CA GLY A 37 -7.44 14.77 13.33
C GLY A 37 -8.92 14.92 13.69
N VAL A 38 -9.34 14.65 14.92
CA VAL A 38 -10.76 14.79 15.31
C VAL A 38 -11.07 16.24 15.60
N ILE A 39 -11.85 16.88 14.71
CA ILE A 39 -12.32 18.27 14.87
C ILE A 39 -13.58 18.29 15.74
N LYS A 40 -14.52 17.37 15.49
CA LYS A 40 -15.78 17.19 16.23
C LYS A 40 -16.12 15.69 16.24
N PRO A 41 -17.01 15.23 17.15
CA PRO A 41 -17.46 13.84 17.11
C PRO A 41 -17.94 13.43 15.71
N GLY A 42 -17.28 12.44 15.11
CA GLY A 42 -17.60 11.93 13.78
C GLY A 42 -17.00 12.72 12.61
N VAL A 43 -16.25 13.81 12.84
CA VAL A 43 -15.61 14.60 11.78
C VAL A 43 -14.08 14.55 11.92
N ILE A 44 -13.43 14.02 10.91
CA ILE A 44 -11.97 13.89 10.83
C ILE A 44 -11.44 14.93 9.83
N ASP A 45 -10.35 15.61 10.19
CA ASP A 45 -9.63 16.51 9.28
C ASP A 45 -8.91 15.69 8.20
N SER A 46 -9.36 15.84 6.96
CA SER A 46 -8.77 15.14 5.80
C SER A 46 -7.30 15.48 5.57
N ARG A 47 -6.82 16.66 6.02
CA ARG A 47 -5.40 17.04 5.96
C ARG A 47 -4.57 16.18 6.90
N VAL A 48 -5.05 15.94 8.13
CA VAL A 48 -4.35 15.11 9.10
C VAL A 48 -4.30 13.67 8.61
N SER A 49 -5.41 13.15 8.06
CA SER A 49 -5.46 11.83 7.44
C SER A 49 -4.46 11.70 6.30
N LEU A 50 -4.43 12.67 5.39
CA LEU A 50 -3.52 12.70 4.24
C LEU A 50 -2.05 12.75 4.68
N LEU A 51 -1.70 13.66 5.60
CA LEU A 51 -0.32 13.80 6.08
C LEU A 51 0.14 12.56 6.85
N THR A 52 -0.75 11.95 7.64
CA THR A 52 -0.44 10.72 8.37
C THR A 52 -0.16 9.57 7.43
N SER A 53 -1.02 9.34 6.43
CA SER A 53 -0.84 8.29 5.44
C SER A 53 0.39 8.52 4.56
N ALA A 54 0.68 9.78 4.19
CA ALA A 54 1.90 10.15 3.48
C ALA A 54 3.17 9.84 4.30
N GLY A 55 3.16 10.20 5.59
CA GLY A 55 4.27 9.92 6.51
C GLY A 55 4.53 8.44 6.68
N ILE A 56 3.47 7.63 6.83
CA ILE A 56 3.59 6.17 6.92
C ILE A 56 4.14 5.59 5.61
N LEU A 57 3.62 6.03 4.45
CA LEU A 57 4.11 5.61 3.15
C LEU A 57 5.60 5.90 2.99
N ALA A 58 6.03 7.12 3.31
CA ALA A 58 7.44 7.53 3.23
C ALA A 58 8.31 6.67 4.17
N ALA A 59 7.88 6.44 5.41
CA ALA A 59 8.59 5.59 6.36
C ALA A 59 8.73 4.15 5.85
N VAL A 60 7.67 3.56 5.31
CA VAL A 60 7.70 2.20 4.74
C VAL A 60 8.66 2.13 3.55
N LEU A 61 8.61 3.09 2.63
CA LEU A 61 9.49 3.13 1.46
C LEU A 61 10.96 3.29 1.88
N VAL A 62 11.27 4.21 2.78
CA VAL A 62 12.64 4.46 3.22
C VAL A 62 13.18 3.28 4.03
N LEU A 63 12.47 2.87 5.09
CA LEU A 63 12.93 1.78 5.96
C LEU A 63 12.96 0.44 5.21
N GLY A 64 11.90 0.09 4.48
CA GLY A 64 11.83 -1.13 3.70
C GLY A 64 12.86 -1.15 2.56
N GLY A 65 13.00 -0.04 1.85
CA GLY A 65 13.97 0.12 0.76
C GLY A 65 15.41 0.04 1.24
N MET A 66 15.77 0.82 2.27
CA MET A 66 17.14 0.88 2.76
C MET A 66 17.57 -0.38 3.53
N LEU A 67 16.69 -0.96 4.36
CA LEU A 67 17.04 -2.09 5.22
C LEU A 67 17.01 -3.43 4.48
N LEU A 68 16.02 -3.66 3.65
CA LEU A 68 15.75 -4.99 3.07
C LEU A 68 16.08 -5.10 1.59
N LEU A 69 16.05 -4.00 0.83
CA LEU A 69 16.16 -4.03 -0.63
C LEU A 69 17.48 -3.47 -1.18
N ARG A 70 18.28 -2.77 -0.37
CA ARG A 70 19.52 -2.10 -0.80
C ARG A 70 20.51 -3.01 -1.55
N LYS A 71 20.54 -4.31 -1.22
CA LYS A 71 21.44 -5.29 -1.84
C LYS A 71 20.84 -5.99 -3.05
N GLN A 72 19.60 -5.68 -3.44
CA GLN A 72 18.93 -6.31 -4.56
C GLN A 72 19.09 -5.51 -5.84
N SER A 73 19.04 -6.21 -6.98
CA SER A 73 18.96 -5.57 -8.29
C SER A 73 17.58 -4.95 -8.50
N LYS A 74 17.51 -3.88 -9.29
CA LYS A 74 16.22 -3.25 -9.65
C LYS A 74 15.24 -4.25 -10.26
N LYS A 75 15.72 -5.22 -11.04
CA LYS A 75 14.90 -6.25 -11.68
C LYS A 75 14.27 -7.19 -10.64
N GLU A 76 15.03 -7.58 -9.61
CA GLU A 76 14.51 -8.43 -8.52
C GLU A 76 13.41 -7.71 -7.73
N ILE A 77 13.64 -6.44 -7.40
CA ILE A 77 12.65 -5.62 -6.69
C ILE A 77 11.40 -5.44 -7.55
N PHE A 78 11.56 -5.17 -8.86
CA PHE A 78 10.43 -5.04 -9.79
C PHE A 78 9.57 -6.31 -9.83
N ILE A 79 10.18 -7.49 -9.94
CA ILE A 79 9.45 -8.77 -9.94
C ILE A 79 8.76 -8.98 -8.60
N SER A 80 9.43 -8.68 -7.49
CA SER A 80 8.87 -8.81 -6.15
C SER A 80 7.70 -7.84 -5.92
N ALA A 81 7.79 -6.60 -6.41
CA ALA A 81 6.70 -5.61 -6.36
C ALA A 81 5.51 -6.04 -7.23
N ALA A 82 5.77 -6.62 -8.41
CA ALA A 82 4.72 -7.14 -9.27
C ALA A 82 3.86 -8.21 -8.60
N VAL A 83 4.43 -9.04 -7.71
CA VAL A 83 3.67 -10.02 -6.91
C VAL A 83 2.67 -9.33 -6.00
N VAL A 84 3.06 -8.26 -5.32
CA VAL A 84 2.17 -7.50 -4.43
C VAL A 84 1.06 -6.81 -5.22
N SER A 85 1.41 -6.21 -6.36
CA SER A 85 0.46 -5.55 -7.24
C SER A 85 -0.55 -6.55 -7.84
N ALA A 86 -0.07 -7.69 -8.32
CA ALA A 86 -0.93 -8.76 -8.83
C ALA A 86 -1.88 -9.30 -7.74
N TYR A 87 -1.38 -9.52 -6.52
CA TYR A 87 -2.21 -9.90 -5.39
C TYR A 87 -3.35 -8.89 -5.17
N GLY A 88 -3.05 -7.59 -5.16
CA GLY A 88 -4.05 -6.56 -4.96
C GLY A 88 -5.11 -6.53 -6.06
N VAL A 89 -4.69 -6.64 -7.32
CA VAL A 89 -5.61 -6.67 -8.47
C VAL A 89 -6.50 -7.91 -8.44
N ILE A 90 -5.93 -9.10 -8.17
CA ILE A 90 -6.68 -10.36 -8.07
C ILE A 90 -7.70 -10.27 -6.93
N LEU A 91 -7.30 -9.77 -5.77
CA LEU A 91 -8.18 -9.61 -4.62
C LEU A 91 -9.39 -8.72 -4.95
N LEU A 92 -9.14 -7.59 -5.62
CA LEU A 92 -10.19 -6.66 -6.04
C LEU A 92 -11.12 -7.28 -7.09
N LEU A 93 -10.57 -8.01 -8.06
CA LEU A 93 -11.37 -8.71 -9.06
C LEU A 93 -12.28 -9.77 -8.42
N ILE A 94 -11.76 -10.57 -7.49
CA ILE A 94 -12.55 -11.57 -6.77
C ILE A 94 -13.65 -10.88 -5.96
N GLN A 95 -13.32 -9.81 -5.23
CA GLN A 95 -14.30 -9.03 -4.45
C GLN A 95 -15.44 -8.52 -5.33
N TYR A 96 -15.11 -8.02 -6.52
CA TYR A 96 -16.09 -7.53 -7.48
C TYR A 96 -16.97 -8.65 -8.04
N LEU A 97 -16.34 -9.77 -8.46
CA LEU A 97 -17.06 -10.90 -9.08
C LEU A 97 -18.05 -11.58 -8.13
N ILE A 98 -17.74 -11.66 -6.84
CA ILE A 98 -18.64 -12.27 -5.84
C ILE A 98 -19.58 -11.24 -5.20
N GLY A 99 -19.53 -9.96 -5.62
CA GLY A 99 -20.38 -8.90 -5.09
C GLY A 99 -20.13 -8.59 -3.61
N ALA A 100 -18.94 -8.92 -3.07
CA ALA A 100 -18.59 -8.73 -1.65
C ALA A 100 -18.23 -7.26 -1.32
N THR A 101 -19.07 -6.32 -1.75
CA THR A 101 -18.87 -4.87 -1.51
C THR A 101 -19.45 -4.41 -0.17
N THR A 102 -20.40 -5.17 0.38
CA THR A 102 -21.10 -4.89 1.64
C THR A 102 -21.28 -6.17 2.46
N GLY A 103 -21.63 -6.02 3.75
CA GLY A 103 -21.95 -7.14 4.63
C GLY A 103 -20.73 -7.94 5.13
N PRO A 104 -20.94 -9.13 5.72
CA PRO A 104 -19.84 -9.91 6.35
C PRO A 104 -18.71 -10.29 5.40
N ALA A 105 -19.01 -10.54 4.12
CA ALA A 105 -18.01 -10.87 3.12
C ALA A 105 -17.01 -9.72 2.90
N SER A 106 -17.46 -8.46 2.92
CA SER A 106 -16.58 -7.29 2.78
C SER A 106 -15.55 -7.20 3.90
N VAL A 107 -15.89 -7.63 5.12
CA VAL A 107 -14.98 -7.67 6.26
C VAL A 107 -13.82 -8.63 6.00
N VAL A 108 -14.08 -9.81 5.42
CA VAL A 108 -13.03 -10.76 5.05
C VAL A 108 -12.06 -10.12 4.05
N PHE A 109 -12.59 -9.45 3.02
CA PHE A 109 -11.75 -8.74 2.03
C PHE A 109 -10.95 -7.61 2.64
N MET A 110 -11.50 -6.88 3.62
CA MET A 110 -10.76 -5.86 4.37
C MET A 110 -9.53 -6.46 5.08
N TYR A 111 -9.67 -7.63 5.72
CA TYR A 111 -8.53 -8.32 6.33
C TYR A 111 -7.52 -8.83 5.30
N LEU A 112 -7.98 -9.37 4.19
CA LEU A 112 -7.10 -9.81 3.10
C LEU A 112 -6.37 -8.63 2.42
N ALA A 113 -6.97 -7.46 2.38
CA ALA A 113 -6.36 -6.25 1.81
C ALA A 113 -5.32 -5.59 2.74
N ARG A 114 -5.20 -5.99 4.01
CA ARG A 114 -4.24 -5.41 4.97
C ARG A 114 -2.81 -5.26 4.45
N PRO A 115 -2.23 -6.22 3.71
CA PRO A 115 -0.89 -6.06 3.14
C PRO A 115 -0.74 -4.86 2.19
N LEU A 116 -1.86 -4.26 1.75
CA LEU A 116 -1.90 -3.12 0.85
C LEU A 116 -2.32 -1.81 1.54
N GLU A 117 -2.70 -1.84 2.82
CA GLU A 117 -3.20 -0.65 3.53
C GLU A 117 -2.17 0.49 3.62
N TRP A 118 -0.87 0.16 3.70
CA TRP A 118 0.20 1.17 3.70
C TRP A 118 0.26 2.02 2.41
N THR A 119 -0.40 1.57 1.33
CA THR A 119 -0.56 2.34 0.09
C THR A 119 -1.77 3.28 0.13
N GLY A 120 -2.46 3.35 1.26
CA GLY A 120 -3.70 4.11 1.48
C GLY A 120 -3.58 5.62 1.25
N PHE A 121 -2.36 6.17 1.21
CA PHE A 121 -2.12 7.59 0.88
C PHE A 121 -2.87 8.05 -0.37
N LEU A 122 -2.92 7.23 -1.43
CA LEU A 122 -3.60 7.61 -2.67
C LEU A 122 -5.13 7.67 -2.51
N SER A 123 -5.69 6.85 -1.63
CA SER A 123 -7.11 6.92 -1.28
C SER A 123 -7.42 8.18 -0.48
N GLU A 124 -6.58 8.51 0.50
CA GLU A 124 -6.70 9.74 1.29
C GLU A 124 -6.51 10.99 0.42
N LEU A 125 -5.57 10.95 -0.53
CA LEU A 125 -5.38 12.03 -1.50
C LEU A 125 -6.63 12.23 -2.37
N SER A 126 -7.24 11.15 -2.84
CA SER A 126 -8.49 11.22 -3.63
C SER A 126 -9.63 11.84 -2.82
N LEU A 127 -9.79 11.43 -1.56
CA LEU A 127 -10.78 12.00 -0.65
C LEU A 127 -10.52 13.50 -0.40
N TYR A 128 -9.29 13.87 -0.10
CA TYR A 128 -8.90 15.26 0.14
C TYR A 128 -9.17 16.15 -1.09
N LEU A 129 -8.83 15.68 -2.29
CA LEU A 129 -9.08 16.41 -3.54
C LEU A 129 -10.57 16.58 -3.82
N ASN A 130 -11.36 15.52 -3.55
CA ASN A 130 -12.81 15.60 -3.70
C ASN A 130 -13.44 16.59 -2.73
N GLU A 131 -13.06 16.57 -1.45
CA GLU A 131 -13.58 17.50 -0.44
C GLU A 131 -13.18 18.94 -0.68
N ARG A 132 -11.96 19.18 -1.16
CA ARG A 132 -11.42 20.54 -1.28
C ARG A 132 -11.69 21.21 -2.61
N PHE A 133 -11.71 20.43 -3.68
CA PHE A 133 -11.77 20.93 -5.07
C PHE A 133 -12.92 20.34 -5.87
N GLU A 134 -13.79 19.53 -5.26
CA GLU A 134 -14.91 18.81 -5.91
C GLU A 134 -14.44 17.97 -7.13
N ILE A 135 -13.15 17.60 -7.14
CA ILE A 135 -12.58 16.80 -8.22
C ILE A 135 -12.80 15.32 -7.91
N PHE A 136 -13.66 14.67 -8.68
CA PHE A 136 -13.87 13.24 -8.56
C PHE A 136 -12.73 12.47 -9.23
N THR A 137 -11.84 11.93 -8.41
CA THR A 137 -10.60 11.27 -8.88
C THR A 137 -10.58 9.78 -8.55
N SER A 138 -11.64 9.04 -8.92
CA SER A 138 -11.69 7.59 -8.71
C SER A 138 -10.49 6.84 -9.29
N ALA A 139 -9.91 7.36 -10.39
CA ALA A 139 -8.72 6.81 -11.01
C ALA A 139 -7.48 6.83 -10.10
N ILE A 140 -7.36 7.81 -9.17
CA ILE A 140 -6.22 7.88 -8.24
C ILE A 140 -6.19 6.66 -7.32
N GLY A 141 -7.35 6.16 -6.91
CA GLY A 141 -7.44 4.95 -6.08
C GLY A 141 -6.82 3.71 -6.72
N TRP A 142 -6.85 3.61 -8.06
CA TRP A 142 -6.24 2.49 -8.79
C TRP A 142 -4.71 2.56 -8.83
N LEU A 143 -4.12 3.75 -8.72
CA LEU A 143 -2.67 3.94 -8.70
C LEU A 143 -2.02 3.29 -7.47
N ARG A 144 -2.79 3.00 -6.41
CA ARG A 144 -2.28 2.30 -5.21
C ARG A 144 -1.61 0.96 -5.53
N PHE A 145 -2.05 0.27 -6.58
CA PHE A 145 -1.46 -1.00 -7.00
C PHE A 145 -0.07 -0.85 -7.61
N PHE A 146 0.30 0.36 -8.02
CA PHE A 146 1.63 0.66 -8.56
C PHE A 146 2.61 1.19 -7.52
N VAL A 147 2.13 1.56 -6.33
CA VAL A 147 2.98 2.06 -5.24
C VAL A 147 4.13 1.11 -4.87
N PRO A 148 3.95 -0.24 -4.84
CA PRO A 148 5.05 -1.15 -4.55
C PRO A 148 6.24 -1.03 -5.50
N PHE A 149 6.03 -0.57 -6.74
CA PHE A 149 7.13 -0.36 -7.70
C PHE A 149 8.04 0.81 -7.31
N ALA A 150 7.60 1.71 -6.42
CA ALA A 150 8.47 2.76 -5.90
C ALA A 150 9.71 2.20 -5.17
N PHE A 151 9.64 0.99 -4.65
CA PHE A 151 10.81 0.31 -4.08
C PHE A 151 11.95 0.08 -5.07
N VAL A 152 11.68 0.07 -6.39
CA VAL A 152 12.72 -0.07 -7.43
C VAL A 152 13.77 1.05 -7.36
N LEU A 153 13.39 2.22 -6.81
CA LEU A 153 14.31 3.36 -6.62
C LEU A 153 15.47 3.01 -5.68
N PHE A 154 15.28 2.07 -4.75
CA PHE A 154 16.29 1.66 -3.78
C PHE A 154 17.20 0.52 -4.27
N GLY A 155 16.90 -0.07 -5.42
CA GLY A 155 17.68 -1.17 -5.99
C GLY A 155 19.01 -0.72 -6.62
N CYS A 156 20.04 -1.59 -6.51
CA CYS A 156 21.30 -1.40 -7.21
C CYS A 156 21.15 -1.65 -8.73
N LYS A 157 21.98 -0.97 -9.55
CA LYS A 157 21.97 -1.19 -11.03
C LYS A 157 22.43 -2.60 -11.42
N THR A 158 23.33 -3.17 -10.65
CA THR A 158 23.81 -4.56 -10.79
C THR A 158 23.75 -5.22 -9.43
N GLY A 159 23.03 -6.35 -9.33
CA GLY A 159 23.10 -7.18 -8.13
C GLY A 159 24.54 -7.70 -7.98
N LYS A 160 25.22 -7.24 -6.94
CA LYS A 160 26.49 -7.83 -6.48
C LYS A 160 26.17 -8.94 -5.51
#